data_367c5d387f7ac8926fd8931605254b10
#
_entry.id   367c5d387f7ac8926fd8931605254b10
#
_cell.length_a   1.000
_cell.length_b   1.000
_cell.length_c   1.000
_cell.angle_alpha   90.00
_cell.angle_beta   90.00
_cell.angle_gamma   90.00
#
_symmetry.space_group_name_H-M   'P 1'
#
loop_
_entity.id
_entity.type
_entity.pdbx_description
1 polymer ?
#
loop_
_entity_poly.entity_id
_entity_poly.type
_entity_poly.pdbx_seq_one_letter_code
_entity_poly.pdbx_strand_id
1 'polypeptide(L)'
;MTWTNVLALLGGLALFLYGMQMMSSGLEAAAGNRMKRILEKLTSNRILGVLVGAGITAVIQSSSATTVMVVGFVNSGMMTLRQAVWIIMGANIGTTITGQLIALDVGEIAPLMAFIGVALVVFIKKPTVRYWGQIVAGLGILFLGMNMMSDSMLPLRESEAFIGLMTQFSNPLL
;
A
#
# COMPACT_ATOMS: atom_id res chain seq x y z
N MET A 1 8.30 -23.80 -15.98
CA MET A 1 7.52 -22.58 -16.26
C MET A 1 7.18 -22.50 -17.73
N THR A 2 5.89 -22.38 -18.05
CA THR A 2 5.42 -22.15 -19.41
C THR A 2 5.35 -20.65 -19.70
N TRP A 3 5.35 -20.26 -20.98
CA TRP A 3 5.19 -18.87 -21.39
C TRP A 3 3.90 -18.23 -20.83
N THR A 4 2.83 -19.02 -20.71
CA THR A 4 1.55 -18.62 -20.12
C THR A 4 1.68 -18.25 -18.65
N ASN A 5 2.52 -18.93 -17.86
CA ASN A 5 2.75 -18.59 -16.46
C ASN A 5 3.48 -17.26 -16.31
N VAL A 6 4.41 -16.95 -17.22
CA VAL A 6 5.11 -15.64 -17.22
C VAL A 6 4.12 -14.51 -17.54
N LEU A 7 3.25 -14.70 -18.54
CA LEU A 7 2.22 -13.71 -18.86
C LEU A 7 1.22 -13.53 -17.71
N ALA A 8 0.81 -14.61 -17.05
CA ALA A 8 -0.07 -14.54 -15.90
C ALA A 8 0.60 -13.84 -14.71
N LEU A 9 1.89 -14.09 -14.47
CA LEU A 9 2.67 -13.37 -13.44
C LEU A 9 2.72 -11.86 -13.72
N LEU A 10 3.01 -11.47 -14.96
CA LEU A 10 3.04 -10.06 -15.36
C LEU A 10 1.65 -9.40 -15.28
N GLY A 11 0.61 -10.12 -15.68
CA GLY A 11 -0.78 -9.67 -15.54
C GLY A 11 -1.19 -9.49 -14.08
N GLY A 12 -0.84 -10.45 -13.23
CA GLY A 12 -1.05 -10.36 -11.78
C GLY A 12 -0.31 -9.19 -11.14
N LEU A 13 0.95 -8.96 -11.55
CA LEU A 13 1.73 -7.82 -11.09
C LEU A 13 1.09 -6.48 -11.53
N ALA A 14 0.61 -6.39 -12.76
CA ALA A 14 -0.07 -5.19 -13.25
C ALA A 14 -1.34 -4.89 -12.44
N LEU A 15 -2.16 -5.92 -12.15
CA LEU A 15 -3.35 -5.79 -11.30
C LEU A 15 -2.98 -5.39 -9.87
N PHE A 16 -1.96 -6.00 -9.29
CA PHE A 16 -1.47 -5.67 -7.96
C PHE A 16 -1.07 -4.19 -7.85
N LEU A 17 -0.22 -3.73 -8.77
CA LEU A 17 0.25 -2.34 -8.79
C LEU A 17 -0.91 -1.35 -9.03
N TYR A 18 -1.80 -1.67 -9.95
CA TYR A 18 -2.97 -0.83 -10.23
C TYR A 18 -3.94 -0.77 -9.06
N GLY A 19 -4.23 -1.91 -8.42
CA GLY A 19 -5.05 -1.99 -7.23
C GLY A 19 -4.48 -1.18 -6.07
N MET A 20 -3.17 -1.27 -5.83
CA MET A 20 -2.46 -0.47 -4.83
C MET A 20 -2.58 1.03 -5.13
N GLN A 21 -2.37 1.45 -6.37
CA GLN A 21 -2.49 2.86 -6.77
C GLN A 21 -3.93 3.37 -6.62
N MET A 22 -4.91 2.58 -7.02
CA MET A 22 -6.34 2.93 -6.90
C MET A 22 -6.76 3.08 -5.44
N MET A 23 -6.35 2.16 -4.57
CA MET A 23 -6.59 2.23 -3.13
C MET A 23 -5.93 3.48 -2.52
N SER A 24 -4.67 3.73 -2.82
CA SER A 24 -3.92 4.91 -2.36
C SER A 24 -4.61 6.21 -2.77
N SER A 25 -4.97 6.34 -4.05
CA SER A 25 -5.67 7.54 -4.56
C SER A 25 -7.03 7.74 -3.88
N GLY A 26 -7.77 6.67 -3.60
CA GLY A 26 -9.03 6.72 -2.87
C GLY A 26 -8.84 7.19 -1.43
N LEU A 27 -7.84 6.67 -0.73
CA LEU A 27 -7.48 7.05 0.64
C LEU A 27 -7.04 8.52 0.72
N GLU A 28 -6.16 8.95 -0.19
CA GLU A 28 -5.69 10.34 -0.28
C GLU A 28 -6.84 11.31 -0.54
N ALA A 29 -7.72 10.98 -1.48
CA ALA A 29 -8.89 11.80 -1.79
C ALA A 29 -9.90 11.85 -0.64
N ALA A 30 -10.11 10.74 0.07
CA ALA A 30 -10.98 10.69 1.25
C ALA A 30 -10.43 11.48 2.44
N ALA A 31 -9.11 11.47 2.63
CA ALA A 31 -8.43 12.21 3.69
C ALA A 31 -8.41 13.73 3.44
N GLY A 32 -8.33 14.14 2.19
CA GLY A 32 -8.39 15.54 1.76
C GLY A 32 -7.39 16.46 2.46
N ASN A 33 -7.74 17.77 2.54
CA ASN A 33 -6.89 18.80 3.17
C ASN A 33 -6.77 18.69 4.70
N ARG A 34 -7.45 17.73 5.34
CA ARG A 34 -7.34 17.51 6.79
C ARG A 34 -5.94 17.07 7.19
N MET A 35 -5.23 16.39 6.30
CA MET A 35 -3.88 15.88 6.53
C MET A 35 -2.87 17.00 6.83
N LYS A 36 -2.90 18.10 6.07
CA LYS A 36 -2.06 19.27 6.33
C LYS A 36 -2.29 19.86 7.72
N ARG A 37 -3.56 20.03 8.12
CA ARG A 37 -3.94 20.57 9.44
C ARG A 37 -3.50 19.67 10.60
N ILE A 38 -3.53 18.34 10.40
CA ILE A 38 -3.07 17.37 11.39
C ILE A 38 -1.56 17.51 11.60
N LEU A 39 -0.79 17.61 10.52
CA LEU A 39 0.65 17.82 10.57
C LEU A 39 1.03 19.12 11.30
N GLU A 40 0.34 20.21 11.02
CA GLU A 40 0.62 21.51 11.63
C GLU A 40 0.35 21.55 13.14
N LYS A 41 -0.70 20.87 13.62
CA LYS A 41 -1.19 21.01 15.00
C LYS A 41 -0.68 19.94 15.98
N LEU A 42 -0.36 18.73 15.51
CA LEU A 42 -0.16 17.58 16.38
C LEU A 42 1.30 17.15 16.57
N THR A 43 2.27 17.96 16.14
CA THR A 43 3.69 17.57 16.14
C THR A 43 4.50 18.09 17.34
N SER A 44 3.85 18.59 18.38
CA SER A 44 4.52 19.13 19.57
C SER A 44 5.17 18.05 20.46
N ASN A 45 4.71 16.80 20.40
CA ASN A 45 5.20 15.66 21.18
C ASN A 45 5.85 14.61 20.28
N ARG A 46 6.97 13.99 20.75
CA ARG A 46 7.71 12.95 20.02
C ARG A 46 6.81 11.77 19.59
N ILE A 47 6.08 11.20 20.54
CA ILE A 47 5.21 10.04 20.29
C ILE A 47 4.08 10.44 19.33
N LEU A 48 3.49 11.60 19.54
CA LEU A 48 2.44 12.11 18.68
C LEU A 48 2.95 12.36 17.26
N GLY A 49 4.16 12.88 17.08
CA GLY A 49 4.82 13.06 15.79
C GLY A 49 5.00 11.74 15.04
N VAL A 50 5.45 10.68 15.73
CA VAL A 50 5.59 9.33 15.15
C VAL A 50 4.23 8.76 14.77
N LEU A 51 3.22 8.84 15.65
CA LEU A 51 1.87 8.34 15.37
C LEU A 51 1.21 9.08 14.20
N VAL A 52 1.39 10.39 14.12
CA VAL A 52 0.89 11.21 13.02
C VAL A 52 1.58 10.84 11.72
N GLY A 53 2.90 10.69 11.72
CA GLY A 53 3.67 10.23 10.54
C GLY A 53 3.23 8.85 10.07
N ALA A 54 3.05 7.91 10.99
CA ALA A 54 2.55 6.57 10.69
C ALA A 54 1.14 6.61 10.10
N GLY A 55 0.23 7.35 10.73
CA GLY A 55 -1.16 7.46 10.28
C GLY A 55 -1.29 8.12 8.90
N ILE A 56 -0.53 9.19 8.66
CA ILE A 56 -0.53 9.89 7.36
C ILE A 56 0.01 8.97 6.27
N THR A 57 1.14 8.30 6.53
CA THR A 57 1.73 7.40 5.52
C THR A 57 0.85 6.18 5.29
N ALA A 58 0.20 5.64 6.32
CA ALA A 58 -0.78 4.57 6.16
C ALA A 58 -1.95 4.98 5.23
N VAL A 59 -2.34 6.25 5.25
CA VAL A 59 -3.42 6.80 4.40
C VAL A 59 -2.89 7.14 3.00
N ILE A 60 -1.78 7.87 2.90
CA ILE A 60 -1.20 8.29 1.61
C ILE A 60 -0.55 7.09 0.89
N GLN A 61 -0.18 6.03 1.63
CA GLN A 61 0.53 4.84 1.11
C GLN A 61 1.88 5.17 0.46
N SER A 62 2.47 6.32 0.81
CA SER A 62 3.76 6.78 0.30
C SER A 62 4.55 7.52 1.36
N SER A 63 5.58 6.86 1.91
CA SER A 63 6.52 7.49 2.85
C SER A 63 7.36 8.57 2.18
N SER A 64 7.67 8.43 0.90
CA SER A 64 8.38 9.44 0.12
C SER A 64 7.56 10.73 -0.03
N ALA A 65 6.26 10.61 -0.37
CA ALA A 65 5.37 11.77 -0.45
C ALA A 65 5.23 12.47 0.91
N THR A 66 5.07 11.71 1.99
CA THR A 66 5.04 12.23 3.36
C THR A 66 6.35 12.95 3.70
N THR A 67 7.49 12.37 3.37
CA THR A 67 8.81 12.96 3.62
C THR A 67 9.01 14.27 2.86
N VAL A 68 8.69 14.31 1.57
CA VAL A 68 8.80 15.52 0.75
C VAL A 68 7.90 16.64 1.29
N MET A 69 6.67 16.30 1.70
CA MET A 69 5.75 17.26 2.33
C MET A 69 6.33 17.84 3.63
N VAL A 70 6.89 16.99 4.49
CA VAL A 70 7.50 17.38 5.76
C VAL A 70 8.74 18.26 5.53
N VAL A 71 9.59 17.93 4.56
CA VAL A 71 10.74 18.76 4.15
C VAL A 71 10.26 20.14 3.67
N GLY A 72 9.19 20.19 2.89
CA GLY A 72 8.57 21.44 2.48
C GLY A 72 8.12 22.29 3.66
N PHE A 73 7.54 21.68 4.70
CA PHE A 73 7.14 22.39 5.93
C PHE A 73 8.32 22.90 6.75
N VAL A 74 9.42 22.15 6.80
CA VAL A 74 10.67 22.64 7.44
C VAL A 74 11.23 23.83 6.69
N ASN A 75 11.31 23.76 5.37
CA ASN A 75 11.83 24.84 4.52
C ASN A 75 10.98 26.11 4.57
N SER A 76 9.66 25.98 4.76
CA SER A 76 8.75 27.12 4.92
C SER A 76 8.72 27.69 6.36
N GLY A 77 9.48 27.10 7.30
CA GLY A 77 9.49 27.53 8.70
C GLY A 77 8.25 27.11 9.50
N MET A 78 7.35 26.29 8.91
CA MET A 78 6.13 25.82 9.58
C MET A 78 6.41 24.71 10.59
N MET A 79 7.57 24.05 10.50
CA MET A 79 7.95 22.91 11.30
C MET A 79 9.45 22.94 11.61
N THR A 80 9.84 22.48 12.80
CA THR A 80 11.25 22.32 13.15
C THR A 80 11.80 20.98 12.59
N LEU A 81 13.11 20.93 12.34
CA LEU A 81 13.78 19.71 11.90
C LEU A 81 13.55 18.53 12.88
N ARG A 82 13.51 18.82 14.18
CA ARG A 82 13.25 17.80 15.21
C ARG A 82 11.88 17.17 15.07
N GLN A 83 10.84 17.95 14.78
CA GLN A 83 9.49 17.46 14.53
C GLN A 83 9.43 16.64 13.23
N ALA A 84 10.12 17.10 12.20
CA ALA A 84 10.23 16.39 10.92
C ALA A 84 10.80 14.98 11.10
N VAL A 85 11.87 14.83 11.87
CA VAL A 85 12.49 13.51 12.14
C VAL A 85 11.49 12.54 12.77
N TRP A 86 10.68 12.98 13.74
CA TRP A 86 9.68 12.11 14.37
C TRP A 86 8.60 11.65 13.38
N ILE A 87 8.16 12.54 12.51
CA ILE A 87 7.16 12.22 11.49
C ILE A 87 7.74 11.26 10.46
N ILE A 88 8.99 11.46 10.02
CA ILE A 88 9.66 10.56 9.06
C ILE A 88 9.86 9.18 9.68
N MET A 89 10.22 9.06 10.96
CA MET A 89 10.26 7.78 11.65
C MET A 89 8.90 7.09 11.65
N GLY A 90 7.83 7.85 11.91
CA GLY A 90 6.47 7.36 11.82
C GLY A 90 6.07 6.93 10.40
N ALA A 91 6.48 7.70 9.39
CA ALA A 91 6.22 7.38 7.98
C ALA A 91 6.79 6.02 7.58
N ASN A 92 7.98 5.66 8.05
CA ASN A 92 8.55 4.34 7.82
C ASN A 92 7.72 3.21 8.46
N ILE A 93 7.17 3.45 9.65
CA ILE A 93 6.25 2.51 10.29
C ILE A 93 4.94 2.41 9.51
N GLY A 94 4.39 3.54 9.04
CA GLY A 94 3.13 3.58 8.28
C GLY A 94 3.17 2.79 6.97
N THR A 95 4.33 2.68 6.34
CA THR A 95 4.51 1.85 5.13
C THR A 95 4.26 0.36 5.40
N THR A 96 4.51 -0.14 6.61
CA THR A 96 4.30 -1.55 6.94
C THR A 96 2.83 -1.96 7.00
N ILE A 97 1.91 -1.00 7.13
CA ILE A 97 0.46 -1.27 7.15
C ILE A 97 -0.01 -1.91 5.85
N THR A 98 0.58 -1.52 4.71
CA THR A 98 0.30 -2.17 3.43
C THR A 98 0.64 -3.66 3.47
N GLY A 99 1.82 -4.01 4.00
CA GLY A 99 2.22 -5.41 4.17
C GLY A 99 1.29 -6.19 5.09
N GLN A 100 0.78 -5.55 6.15
CA GLN A 100 -0.18 -6.18 7.06
C GLN A 100 -1.56 -6.35 6.40
N LEU A 101 -2.02 -5.39 5.60
CA LEU A 101 -3.25 -5.55 4.81
C LEU A 101 -3.14 -6.72 3.82
N ILE A 102 -1.99 -6.87 3.19
CA ILE A 102 -1.73 -8.00 2.27
C ILE A 102 -1.70 -9.34 3.02
N ALA A 103 -1.23 -9.36 4.27
CA ALA A 103 -1.19 -10.57 5.09
C ALA A 103 -2.58 -11.02 5.60
N LEU A 104 -3.60 -10.17 5.50
CA LEU A 104 -4.98 -10.52 5.82
C LEU A 104 -5.60 -11.40 4.74
N ASP A 105 -5.29 -12.58 4.54
CA ASP A 105 -5.75 -13.52 3.50
C ASP A 105 -7.27 -13.40 3.18
N VAL A 106 -7.64 -12.32 2.54
CA VAL A 106 -9.02 -12.02 2.08
C VAL A 106 -9.22 -12.42 0.62
N GLY A 107 -8.37 -13.32 0.10
CA GLY A 107 -8.35 -13.72 -1.30
C GLY A 107 -9.69 -14.24 -1.81
N GLU A 108 -10.47 -14.95 -0.99
CA GLU A 108 -11.78 -15.50 -1.37
C GLU A 108 -12.83 -14.42 -1.63
N ILE A 109 -12.81 -13.31 -0.89
CA ILE A 109 -13.77 -12.21 -1.05
C ILE A 109 -13.27 -11.11 -2.00
N ALA A 110 -12.02 -11.20 -2.47
CA ALA A 110 -11.42 -10.21 -3.34
C ALA A 110 -12.22 -9.91 -4.63
N PRO A 111 -12.79 -10.91 -5.35
CA PRO A 111 -13.61 -10.65 -6.53
C PRO A 111 -14.88 -9.85 -6.20
N LEU A 112 -15.51 -10.16 -5.05
CA LEU A 112 -16.70 -9.44 -4.60
C LEU A 112 -16.37 -8.00 -4.22
N MET A 113 -15.26 -7.78 -3.53
CA MET A 113 -14.78 -6.44 -3.19
C MET A 113 -14.47 -5.61 -4.44
N ALA A 114 -13.78 -6.19 -5.41
CA ALA A 114 -13.49 -5.55 -6.69
C ALA A 114 -14.78 -5.15 -7.41
N PHE A 115 -15.76 -6.08 -7.51
CA PHE A 115 -17.05 -5.81 -8.15
C PHE A 115 -17.82 -4.70 -7.47
N ILE A 116 -18.02 -4.79 -6.15
CA ILE A 116 -18.76 -3.77 -5.37
C ILE A 116 -18.06 -2.40 -5.48
N GLY A 117 -16.75 -2.38 -5.30
CA GLY A 117 -15.98 -1.15 -5.37
C GLY A 117 -16.06 -0.48 -6.74
N VAL A 118 -15.91 -1.25 -7.82
CA VAL A 118 -16.05 -0.74 -9.20
C VAL A 118 -17.49 -0.25 -9.45
N ALA A 119 -18.50 -0.98 -9.00
CA ALA A 119 -19.89 -0.56 -9.11
C ALA A 119 -20.13 0.79 -8.42
N LEU A 120 -19.59 0.98 -7.20
CA LEU A 120 -19.68 2.26 -6.48
C LEU A 120 -19.00 3.40 -7.25
N VAL A 121 -17.83 3.14 -7.85
CA VAL A 121 -17.07 4.15 -8.63
C VAL A 121 -17.81 4.56 -9.90
N VAL A 122 -18.42 3.60 -10.60
CA VAL A 122 -19.06 3.81 -11.91
C VAL A 122 -20.46 4.39 -11.78
N PHE A 123 -21.27 3.83 -10.89
CA PHE A 123 -22.70 4.17 -10.81
C PHE A 123 -23.01 5.32 -9.85
N ILE A 124 -22.16 5.60 -8.85
CA ILE A 124 -22.46 6.63 -7.86
C ILE A 124 -21.66 7.90 -8.15
N LYS A 125 -22.39 9.01 -8.33
CA LYS A 125 -21.79 10.32 -8.65
C LYS A 125 -21.31 11.11 -7.42
N LYS A 126 -21.66 10.68 -6.19
CA LYS A 126 -21.25 11.37 -4.94
C LYS A 126 -19.76 11.18 -4.70
N PRO A 127 -18.93 12.25 -4.60
CA PRO A 127 -17.47 12.13 -4.46
C PRO A 127 -17.03 11.25 -3.29
N THR A 128 -17.64 11.43 -2.13
CA THR A 128 -17.28 10.67 -0.92
C THR A 128 -17.48 9.16 -1.09
N VAL A 129 -18.58 8.73 -1.73
CA VAL A 129 -18.86 7.31 -1.97
C VAL A 129 -17.91 6.76 -3.02
N ARG A 130 -17.57 7.58 -4.00
CA ARG A 130 -16.60 7.23 -5.04
C ARG A 130 -15.20 6.96 -4.47
N TYR A 131 -14.76 7.76 -3.48
CA TYR A 131 -13.49 7.52 -2.81
C TYR A 131 -13.47 6.19 -2.04
N TRP A 132 -14.55 5.89 -1.30
CA TRP A 132 -14.69 4.59 -0.65
C TRP A 132 -14.77 3.44 -1.67
N GLY A 133 -15.47 3.64 -2.78
CA GLY A 133 -15.49 2.70 -3.90
C GLY A 133 -14.09 2.41 -4.45
N GLN A 134 -13.27 3.44 -4.64
CA GLN A 134 -11.86 3.29 -5.08
C GLN A 134 -11.03 2.49 -4.07
N ILE A 135 -11.20 2.72 -2.77
CA ILE A 135 -10.48 1.98 -1.73
C ILE A 135 -10.85 0.49 -1.80
N VAL A 136 -12.14 0.19 -1.82
CA VAL A 136 -12.64 -1.20 -1.83
C VAL A 136 -12.28 -1.91 -3.14
N ALA A 137 -12.47 -1.25 -4.29
CA ALA A 137 -12.09 -1.78 -5.59
C ALA A 137 -10.58 -2.01 -5.68
N GLY A 138 -9.79 -1.03 -5.26
CA GLY A 138 -8.33 -1.12 -5.27
C GLY A 138 -7.81 -2.28 -4.43
N LEU A 139 -8.38 -2.48 -3.24
CA LEU A 139 -8.04 -3.60 -2.37
C LEU A 139 -8.43 -4.94 -3.01
N GLY A 140 -9.63 -5.05 -3.57
CA GLY A 140 -10.06 -6.26 -4.27
C GLY A 140 -9.18 -6.60 -5.48
N ILE A 141 -8.87 -5.61 -6.32
CA ILE A 141 -7.99 -5.79 -7.50
C ILE A 141 -6.56 -6.16 -7.07
N LEU A 142 -6.05 -5.57 -5.99
CA LEU A 142 -4.74 -5.89 -5.42
C LEU A 142 -4.66 -7.37 -5.03
N PHE A 143 -5.65 -7.88 -4.30
CA PHE A 143 -5.69 -9.29 -3.91
C PHE A 143 -5.89 -10.24 -5.10
N LEU A 144 -6.71 -9.86 -6.09
CA LEU A 144 -6.82 -10.63 -7.33
C LEU A 144 -5.47 -10.74 -8.05
N GLY A 145 -4.74 -9.64 -8.15
CA GLY A 145 -3.39 -9.63 -8.72
C GLY A 145 -2.42 -10.50 -7.94
N MET A 146 -2.47 -10.46 -6.62
CA MET A 146 -1.64 -11.29 -5.74
C MET A 146 -1.94 -12.78 -5.91
N ASN A 147 -3.21 -13.18 -5.94
CA ASN A 147 -3.61 -14.57 -6.18
C ASN A 147 -3.13 -15.05 -7.55
N MET A 148 -3.32 -14.23 -8.59
CA MET A 148 -2.87 -14.56 -9.94
C MET A 148 -1.34 -14.73 -10.02
N MET A 149 -0.56 -13.92 -9.29
CA MET A 149 0.88 -14.10 -9.18
C MET A 149 1.22 -15.40 -8.43
N SER A 150 0.55 -15.68 -7.31
CA SER A 150 0.78 -16.86 -6.49
C SER A 150 0.53 -18.14 -7.29
N ASP A 151 -0.59 -18.21 -7.99
CA ASP A 151 -0.96 -19.37 -8.83
C ASP A 151 0.02 -19.59 -9.97
N SER A 152 0.52 -18.49 -10.55
CA SER A 152 1.53 -18.55 -11.63
C SER A 152 2.87 -19.12 -11.16
N MET A 153 3.16 -19.01 -9.85
CA MET A 153 4.39 -19.49 -9.23
C MET A 153 4.31 -20.94 -8.72
N LEU A 154 3.12 -21.56 -8.69
CA LEU A 154 2.97 -22.95 -8.23
C LEU A 154 3.91 -23.94 -8.94
N PRO A 155 4.06 -23.93 -10.30
CA PRO A 155 4.95 -24.88 -10.98
C PRO A 155 6.43 -24.68 -10.60
N LEU A 156 6.81 -23.49 -10.10
CA LEU A 156 8.16 -23.23 -9.64
C LEU A 156 8.40 -23.78 -8.24
N ARG A 157 7.40 -23.70 -7.36
CA ARG A 157 7.47 -24.26 -6.00
C ARG A 157 7.63 -25.77 -5.99
N GLU A 158 7.09 -26.47 -7.00
CA GLU A 158 7.18 -27.92 -7.17
C GLU A 158 8.43 -28.37 -7.93
N SER A 159 9.23 -27.45 -8.44
CA SER A 159 10.46 -27.76 -9.19
C SER A 159 11.58 -28.20 -8.24
N GLU A 160 12.07 -29.45 -8.43
CA GLU A 160 13.22 -29.96 -7.65
C GLU A 160 14.46 -29.09 -7.78
N ALA A 161 14.68 -28.49 -8.97
CA ALA A 161 15.79 -27.56 -9.19
C ALA A 161 15.67 -26.29 -8.34
N PHE A 162 14.45 -25.76 -8.17
CA PHE A 162 14.22 -24.59 -7.34
C PHE A 162 14.36 -24.91 -5.85
N ILE A 163 13.81 -26.06 -5.41
CA ILE A 163 13.95 -26.53 -4.04
C ILE A 163 15.42 -26.78 -3.70
N GLY A 164 16.18 -27.41 -4.60
CA GLY A 164 17.62 -27.64 -4.46
C GLY A 164 18.42 -26.34 -4.34
N LEU A 165 18.06 -25.31 -5.09
CA LEU A 165 18.68 -24.00 -5.06
C LEU A 165 18.40 -23.29 -3.72
N MET A 166 17.15 -23.33 -3.26
CA MET A 166 16.75 -22.76 -1.96
C MET A 166 17.40 -23.44 -0.76
N THR A 167 17.61 -24.77 -0.82
CA THR A 167 18.29 -25.51 0.24
C THR A 167 19.79 -25.23 0.31
N GLN A 168 20.42 -24.85 -0.80
CA GLN A 168 21.83 -24.41 -0.84
C GLN A 168 22.05 -23.08 -0.09
N PHE A 169 21.05 -22.18 -0.09
CA PHE A 169 21.11 -20.91 0.66
C PHE A 169 20.78 -21.05 2.17
N SER A 170 20.56 -22.28 2.67
CA SER A 170 20.36 -22.50 4.10
C SER A 170 21.66 -22.41 4.93
N ASN A 171 22.80 -22.23 4.29
CA ASN A 171 24.08 -22.04 4.97
C ASN A 171 24.26 -20.54 5.29
N PRO A 172 24.29 -20.13 6.58
CA PRO A 172 24.30 -18.70 6.98
C PRO A 172 25.59 -17.96 6.61
N LEU A 173 26.54 -18.60 5.92
CA LEU A 173 27.82 -18.04 5.47
C LEU A 173 27.94 -17.87 3.95
N LEU A 174 26.91 -18.19 3.19
CA LEU A 174 26.79 -17.95 1.75
C LEU A 174 25.64 -17.00 1.48
#